data_3810f878766adc8d70be620e1ea8325f
#
_entry.id   3810f878766adc8d70be620e1ea8325f
#
_cell.length_a   1.000
_cell.length_b   1.000
_cell.length_c   1.000
_cell.angle_alpha   90.00
_cell.angle_beta   90.00
_cell.angle_gamma   90.00
#
_symmetry.space_group_name_H-M   'P 1'
#
loop_
_entity.id
_entity.type
_entity.pdbx_description
1 polymer ?
#
loop_
_entity_poly.entity_id
_entity_poly.type
_entity_poly.pdbx_seq_one_letter_code
_entity_poly.pdbx_strand_id
1 'polypeptide(L)'
;AITILYVIGFTYNFMVMFGMLLALGMLIDGAIVVTEYADRRMLEGEHRRQAYANAAKRMFWPVVASIATTLAAFLPLMFWPGIVGKFMRYLPVTVFAVLSGSLIYALVFGPAIGALIGRPGADQEGMLKNLRTMESGNPLDLTGITGVYAKVLWWCAHHVFLTLTVTVSILIGSFIAYGQSGNGVIFYSDAEPQFAQVFVKSPGNLSAIEANGLVAEVEAKILDINGIAEINTYARSNPGGDVIGELFMQMLPENDRSRSTDEIFQDVRDSTKSLAGISVEIEAMEQGPRSGKPIEIEISAFDRDLLGPALRRVRKQVEKTEGLVDIEDSLAKPGIEWRLKVDRARAAMYGADVTQVGVAVQLITGGIKIGEYRPDRSDDAVDIRIRYPDSARGIKAIDSLTVATPAGMVPISNFVTTNAMPNVGTIQRFNGIPVDYVRANVASGVLAD
;
A
#
# COMPACT_ATOMS: atom_id res chain seq x y z
N ALA A 1 20.32 -16.21 11.88
CA ALA A 1 19.07 -15.64 11.38
C ALA A 1 19.20 -15.23 9.90
N ILE A 2 20.12 -14.33 9.54
CA ILE A 2 20.30 -13.87 8.13
C ILE A 2 20.54 -15.05 7.17
N THR A 3 21.36 -16.01 7.55
CA THR A 3 21.64 -17.23 6.77
C THR A 3 20.35 -18.05 6.54
N ILE A 4 19.52 -18.17 7.59
CA ILE A 4 18.23 -18.89 7.50
C ILE A 4 17.30 -18.16 6.52
N LEU A 5 17.19 -16.84 6.64
CA LEU A 5 16.36 -16.01 5.75
C LEU A 5 16.84 -16.10 4.28
N TYR A 6 18.15 -16.10 4.06
CA TYR A 6 18.73 -16.25 2.75
C TYR A 6 18.38 -17.61 2.12
N VAL A 7 18.50 -18.70 2.88
CA VAL A 7 18.18 -20.06 2.41
C VAL A 7 16.70 -20.22 2.07
N ILE A 8 15.81 -19.53 2.80
CA ILE A 8 14.37 -19.55 2.55
C ILE A 8 13.98 -18.63 1.35
N GLY A 9 14.95 -17.85 0.82
CA GLY A 9 14.72 -16.93 -0.30
C GLY A 9 14.11 -15.59 0.08
N PHE A 10 14.20 -15.20 1.34
CA PHE A 10 13.74 -13.89 1.80
C PHE A 10 14.77 -12.80 1.51
N THR A 11 14.32 -11.73 0.87
CA THR A 11 15.14 -10.54 0.63
C THR A 11 15.28 -9.72 1.90
N TYR A 12 16.48 -9.15 2.10
CA TYR A 12 16.72 -8.21 3.20
C TYR A 12 16.00 -6.89 2.90
N ASN A 13 15.04 -6.53 3.73
CA ASN A 13 14.24 -5.32 3.61
C ASN A 13 13.99 -4.68 4.98
N PHE A 14 13.31 -3.53 4.99
CA PHE A 14 13.01 -2.78 6.23
C PHE A 14 12.27 -3.65 7.28
N MET A 15 11.32 -4.49 6.86
CA MET A 15 10.58 -5.37 7.79
C MET A 15 11.46 -6.45 8.41
N VAL A 16 12.42 -7.00 7.64
CA VAL A 16 13.41 -7.93 8.15
C VAL A 16 14.31 -7.25 9.18
N MET A 17 14.78 -6.03 8.88
CA MET A 17 15.59 -5.24 9.81
C MET A 17 14.83 -4.95 11.11
N PHE A 18 13.56 -4.52 11.00
CA PHE A 18 12.70 -4.26 12.14
C PHE A 18 12.42 -5.53 12.96
N GLY A 19 12.15 -6.67 12.30
CA GLY A 19 11.98 -7.96 12.96
C GLY A 19 13.23 -8.43 13.69
N MET A 20 14.43 -8.20 13.14
CA MET A 20 15.69 -8.48 13.82
C MET A 20 15.91 -7.60 15.04
N LEU A 21 15.59 -6.30 14.93
CA LEU A 21 15.70 -5.35 16.05
C LEU A 21 14.75 -5.74 17.19
N LEU A 22 13.51 -6.08 16.87
CA LEU A 22 12.51 -6.54 17.82
C LEU A 22 12.96 -7.84 18.52
N ALA A 23 13.45 -8.80 17.74
CA ALA A 23 13.90 -10.09 18.27
C ALA A 23 15.20 -10.00 19.08
N LEU A 24 16.00 -8.94 18.92
CA LEU A 24 17.24 -8.74 19.65
C LEU A 24 17.00 -8.70 21.18
N GLY A 25 15.94 -8.02 21.63
CA GLY A 25 15.56 -7.97 23.04
C GLY A 25 15.16 -9.32 23.62
N MET A 26 14.59 -10.20 22.79
CA MET A 26 14.11 -11.53 23.19
C MET A 26 15.17 -12.63 23.02
N LEU A 27 16.30 -12.31 22.35
CA LEU A 27 17.32 -13.28 21.98
C LEU A 27 18.06 -13.84 23.19
N ILE A 28 18.22 -13.05 24.23
CA ILE A 28 19.07 -13.35 25.41
C ILE A 28 18.29 -14.11 26.48
N ASP A 29 16.97 -13.99 26.55
CA ASP A 29 16.13 -14.50 27.65
C ASP A 29 16.35 -15.99 27.94
N GLY A 30 16.35 -16.82 26.90
CA GLY A 30 16.58 -18.26 27.07
C GLY A 30 17.97 -18.59 27.63
N ALA A 31 19.00 -17.85 27.21
CA ALA A 31 20.36 -18.04 27.69
C ALA A 31 20.55 -17.59 29.14
N ILE A 32 19.88 -16.50 29.55
CA ILE A 32 19.91 -16.01 30.95
C ILE A 32 19.34 -17.07 31.87
N VAL A 33 18.19 -17.64 31.58
CA VAL A 33 17.54 -18.66 32.41
C VAL A 33 18.44 -19.90 32.60
N VAL A 34 19.08 -20.36 31.51
CA VAL A 34 19.98 -21.51 31.56
C VAL A 34 21.26 -21.21 32.35
N THR A 35 21.86 -20.03 32.16
CA THR A 35 23.08 -19.64 32.89
C THR A 35 22.82 -19.40 34.37
N GLU A 36 21.69 -18.75 34.70
CA GLU A 36 21.28 -18.54 36.10
C GLU A 36 21.07 -19.87 36.85
N TYR A 37 20.41 -20.84 36.20
CA TYR A 37 20.25 -22.15 36.79
C TYR A 37 21.58 -22.89 36.96
N ALA A 38 22.50 -22.77 36.00
CA ALA A 38 23.85 -23.34 36.11
C ALA A 38 24.65 -22.69 37.23
N ASP A 39 24.62 -21.36 37.39
CA ASP A 39 25.27 -20.62 38.45
C ASP A 39 24.76 -21.06 39.82
N ARG A 40 23.46 -21.24 39.97
CA ARG A 40 22.84 -21.76 41.17
C ARG A 40 23.36 -23.16 41.51
N ARG A 41 23.46 -24.07 40.55
CA ARG A 41 23.98 -25.43 40.77
C ARG A 41 25.47 -25.41 41.13
N MET A 42 26.25 -24.48 40.55
CA MET A 42 27.66 -24.31 40.95
C MET A 42 27.79 -23.77 42.38
N LEU A 43 26.93 -22.89 42.85
CA LEU A 43 26.87 -22.40 44.23
C LEU A 43 26.51 -23.52 45.20
N GLU A 44 25.71 -24.53 44.80
CA GLU A 44 25.39 -25.74 45.55
C GLU A 44 26.56 -26.75 45.59
N GLY A 45 27.71 -26.44 44.93
CA GLY A 45 28.90 -27.27 44.92
C GLY A 45 29.05 -28.22 43.73
N GLU A 46 28.18 -28.11 42.75
CA GLU A 46 28.25 -28.94 41.53
C GLU A 46 29.39 -28.47 40.61
N HIS A 47 30.17 -29.41 40.05
CA HIS A 47 31.22 -29.06 39.11
C HIS A 47 30.64 -28.40 37.85
N ARG A 48 31.27 -27.30 37.37
CA ARG A 48 30.78 -26.45 36.30
C ARG A 48 30.25 -27.21 35.07
N ARG A 49 30.95 -28.26 34.60
CA ARG A 49 30.50 -29.06 33.42
C ARG A 49 29.18 -29.77 33.69
N GLN A 50 28.98 -30.32 34.88
CA GLN A 50 27.77 -30.98 35.28
C GLN A 50 26.64 -29.97 35.49
N ALA A 51 26.94 -28.84 36.14
CA ALA A 51 25.99 -27.75 36.38
C ALA A 51 25.38 -27.24 35.10
N TYR A 52 26.21 -26.93 34.08
CA TYR A 52 25.70 -26.46 32.76
C TYR A 52 24.97 -27.58 31.98
N ALA A 53 25.41 -28.83 32.04
CA ALA A 53 24.70 -29.95 31.42
C ALA A 53 23.32 -30.18 32.04
N ASN A 54 23.25 -30.13 33.39
CA ASN A 54 22.01 -30.26 34.13
C ASN A 54 21.09 -29.06 33.90
N ALA A 55 21.63 -27.85 33.80
CA ALA A 55 20.89 -26.64 33.46
C ALA A 55 20.23 -26.74 32.07
N ALA A 56 20.99 -27.11 31.05
CA ALA A 56 20.46 -27.29 29.71
C ALA A 56 19.35 -28.34 29.66
N LYS A 57 19.54 -29.47 30.35
CA LYS A 57 18.54 -30.55 30.42
C LYS A 57 17.25 -30.10 31.15
N ARG A 58 17.42 -29.44 32.30
CA ARG A 58 16.28 -29.03 33.15
C ARG A 58 15.48 -27.88 32.54
N MET A 59 16.18 -26.91 31.92
CA MET A 59 15.58 -25.71 31.35
C MET A 59 15.12 -25.90 29.89
N PHE A 60 15.33 -27.08 29.29
CA PHE A 60 14.93 -27.37 27.92
C PHE A 60 13.44 -27.04 27.67
N TRP A 61 12.53 -27.69 28.38
CA TRP A 61 11.11 -27.50 28.20
C TRP A 61 10.60 -26.09 28.55
N PRO A 62 11.02 -25.46 29.67
CA PRO A 62 10.67 -24.09 29.98
C PRO A 62 11.07 -23.10 28.86
N VAL A 63 12.31 -23.21 28.37
CA VAL A 63 12.80 -22.31 27.31
C VAL A 63 12.10 -22.55 25.98
N VAL A 64 11.92 -23.82 25.59
CA VAL A 64 11.14 -24.17 24.38
C VAL A 64 9.72 -23.65 24.47
N ALA A 65 9.03 -23.85 25.59
CA ALA A 65 7.66 -23.39 25.80
C ALA A 65 7.54 -21.87 25.74
N SER A 66 8.50 -21.15 26.37
CA SER A 66 8.54 -19.68 26.32
C SER A 66 8.68 -19.16 24.88
N ILE A 67 9.65 -19.69 24.14
CA ILE A 67 9.87 -19.30 22.73
C ILE A 67 8.65 -19.68 21.88
N ALA A 68 8.08 -20.87 22.06
CA ALA A 68 6.89 -21.29 21.33
C ALA A 68 5.69 -20.37 21.59
N THR A 69 5.49 -19.94 22.84
CA THR A 69 4.44 -18.97 23.19
C THR A 69 4.65 -17.62 22.52
N THR A 70 5.88 -17.12 22.53
CA THR A 70 6.24 -15.88 21.84
C THR A 70 6.00 -15.98 20.34
N LEU A 71 6.42 -17.09 19.72
CA LEU A 71 6.19 -17.33 18.29
C LEU A 71 4.69 -17.44 17.95
N ALA A 72 3.90 -18.07 18.82
CA ALA A 72 2.46 -18.18 18.63
C ALA A 72 1.75 -16.81 18.60
N ALA A 73 2.26 -15.83 19.34
CA ALA A 73 1.72 -14.46 19.31
C ALA A 73 1.90 -13.77 17.94
N PHE A 74 2.97 -14.11 17.21
CA PHE A 74 3.23 -13.56 15.87
C PHE A 74 2.58 -14.37 14.73
N LEU A 75 2.07 -15.58 15.02
CA LEU A 75 1.52 -16.48 14.01
C LEU A 75 0.36 -15.86 13.20
N PRO A 76 -0.60 -15.13 13.80
CA PRO A 76 -1.71 -14.52 13.05
C PRO A 76 -1.26 -13.59 11.92
N LEU A 77 -0.14 -12.88 12.09
CA LEU A 77 0.39 -11.98 11.05
C LEU A 77 0.86 -12.72 9.79
N MET A 78 1.18 -14.03 9.89
CA MET A 78 1.58 -14.82 8.73
C MET A 78 0.42 -15.13 7.78
N PHE A 79 -0.80 -15.13 8.30
CA PHE A 79 -2.02 -15.49 7.57
C PHE A 79 -2.84 -14.28 7.14
N TRP A 80 -2.35 -13.08 7.37
CA TRP A 80 -3.05 -11.85 6.97
C TRP A 80 -3.20 -11.78 5.45
N PRO A 81 -4.41 -11.55 4.91
CA PRO A 81 -4.66 -11.50 3.47
C PRO A 81 -4.17 -10.19 2.83
N GLY A 82 -4.11 -10.20 1.48
CA GLY A 82 -3.84 -9.01 0.69
C GLY A 82 -2.38 -8.59 0.61
N ILE A 83 -2.15 -7.37 0.11
CA ILE A 83 -0.81 -6.79 -0.10
C ILE A 83 -0.14 -6.50 1.24
N VAL A 84 -0.91 -5.98 2.19
CA VAL A 84 -0.46 -5.69 3.56
C VAL A 84 0.05 -6.97 4.23
N GLY A 85 -0.68 -8.09 4.12
CA GLY A 85 -0.26 -9.36 4.67
C GLY A 85 1.05 -9.89 4.05
N LYS A 86 1.23 -9.72 2.74
CA LYS A 86 2.51 -10.08 2.08
C LYS A 86 3.68 -9.29 2.65
N PHE A 87 3.49 -8.00 2.94
CA PHE A 87 4.50 -7.12 3.54
C PHE A 87 4.75 -7.48 5.00
N MET A 88 3.69 -7.69 5.80
CA MET A 88 3.78 -8.02 7.21
C MET A 88 4.38 -9.40 7.50
N ARG A 89 4.25 -10.36 6.60
CA ARG A 89 4.79 -11.72 6.77
C ARG A 89 6.30 -11.75 6.98
N TYR A 90 7.05 -10.76 6.50
CA TYR A 90 8.50 -10.68 6.71
C TYR A 90 8.88 -10.60 8.18
N LEU A 91 8.09 -9.89 8.99
CA LEU A 91 8.35 -9.69 10.42
C LEU A 91 8.29 -11.01 11.22
N PRO A 92 7.16 -11.78 11.25
CA PRO A 92 7.10 -13.03 11.99
C PRO A 92 8.11 -14.07 11.50
N VAL A 93 8.34 -14.19 10.19
CA VAL A 93 9.35 -15.13 9.65
C VAL A 93 10.76 -14.77 10.15
N THR A 94 11.08 -13.47 10.23
CA THR A 94 12.36 -13.01 10.77
C THR A 94 12.49 -13.34 12.28
N VAL A 95 11.42 -13.05 13.05
CA VAL A 95 11.39 -13.38 14.49
C VAL A 95 11.53 -14.88 14.69
N PHE A 96 10.87 -15.72 13.89
CA PHE A 96 11.04 -17.18 13.91
C PHE A 96 12.49 -17.58 13.67
N ALA A 97 13.14 -17.04 12.66
CA ALA A 97 14.54 -17.35 12.33
C ALA A 97 15.50 -16.93 13.45
N VAL A 98 15.28 -15.76 14.06
CA VAL A 98 16.11 -15.26 15.17
C VAL A 98 15.91 -16.09 16.43
N LEU A 99 14.67 -16.32 16.85
CA LEU A 99 14.37 -17.06 18.08
C LEU A 99 14.72 -18.55 17.98
N SER A 100 14.60 -19.17 16.78
CA SER A 100 15.12 -20.52 16.55
C SER A 100 16.63 -20.58 16.71
N GLY A 101 17.36 -19.59 16.19
CA GLY A 101 18.79 -19.45 16.42
C GLY A 101 19.14 -19.22 17.89
N SER A 102 18.36 -18.41 18.61
CA SER A 102 18.49 -18.17 20.06
C SER A 102 18.29 -19.44 20.87
N LEU A 103 17.29 -20.26 20.52
CA LEU A 103 17.05 -21.54 21.18
C LEU A 103 18.25 -22.47 21.07
N ILE A 104 18.84 -22.60 19.89
CA ILE A 104 20.03 -23.40 19.66
C ILE A 104 21.22 -22.82 20.49
N TYR A 105 21.35 -21.49 20.49
CA TYR A 105 22.39 -20.85 21.28
C TYR A 105 22.21 -21.12 22.78
N ALA A 106 21.03 -20.92 23.33
CA ALA A 106 20.73 -21.07 24.75
C ALA A 106 20.90 -22.52 25.26
N LEU A 107 20.56 -23.50 24.45
CA LEU A 107 20.56 -24.91 24.87
C LEU A 107 21.84 -25.68 24.49
N VAL A 108 22.58 -25.22 23.47
CA VAL A 108 23.77 -25.92 22.98
C VAL A 108 25.04 -25.09 23.20
N PHE A 109 25.12 -23.91 22.55
CA PHE A 109 26.35 -23.11 22.59
C PHE A 109 26.58 -22.44 23.94
N GLY A 110 25.54 -21.86 24.57
CA GLY A 110 25.66 -21.21 25.87
C GLY A 110 26.17 -22.15 26.95
N PRO A 111 25.54 -23.32 27.17
CA PRO A 111 26.04 -24.33 28.13
C PRO A 111 27.44 -24.85 27.82
N ALA A 112 27.78 -25.07 26.53
CA ALA A 112 29.12 -25.52 26.14
C ALA A 112 30.20 -24.48 26.49
N ILE A 113 29.96 -23.20 26.18
CA ILE A 113 30.83 -22.08 26.49
C ILE A 113 30.92 -21.90 28.03
N GLY A 114 29.78 -21.91 28.71
CA GLY A 114 29.69 -21.78 30.17
C GLY A 114 30.42 -22.90 30.89
N ALA A 115 30.38 -24.14 30.40
CA ALA A 115 31.15 -25.26 30.95
C ALA A 115 32.67 -25.07 30.83
N LEU A 116 33.14 -24.25 29.86
CA LEU A 116 34.59 -23.95 29.70
C LEU A 116 35.06 -22.77 30.56
N ILE A 117 34.29 -21.67 30.59
CA ILE A 117 34.70 -20.39 31.17
C ILE A 117 33.88 -19.96 32.38
N GLY A 118 32.74 -20.63 32.67
CA GLY A 118 31.84 -20.27 33.76
C GLY A 118 32.54 -20.27 35.12
N ARG A 119 32.25 -19.25 35.94
CA ARG A 119 32.70 -19.10 37.32
C ARG A 119 31.47 -18.74 38.15
N PRO A 120 31.33 -19.28 39.40
CA PRO A 120 30.24 -18.87 40.28
C PRO A 120 30.37 -17.39 40.63
N GLY A 121 29.24 -16.72 40.84
CA GLY A 121 29.18 -15.28 41.16
C GLY A 121 30.00 -14.91 42.38
N ALA A 122 30.51 -13.69 42.45
CA ALA A 122 31.44 -13.21 43.46
C ALA A 122 30.87 -13.09 44.89
N ASP A 123 29.52 -12.96 45.03
CA ASP A 123 28.85 -12.82 46.34
C ASP A 123 28.12 -14.12 46.74
N GLN A 124 28.97 -15.14 47.08
CA GLN A 124 28.46 -16.49 47.36
C GLN A 124 27.66 -16.58 48.66
N GLU A 125 28.07 -15.90 49.76
CA GLU A 125 27.42 -16.06 51.06
C GLU A 125 26.04 -15.35 51.13
N GLY A 126 25.93 -14.14 50.60
CA GLY A 126 24.66 -13.38 50.57
C GLY A 126 23.64 -14.02 49.70
N MET A 127 24.07 -14.49 48.54
CA MET A 127 23.18 -15.14 47.54
C MET A 127 22.74 -16.53 48.01
N LEU A 128 23.62 -17.34 48.60
CA LEU A 128 23.29 -18.63 49.22
C LEU A 128 22.33 -18.49 50.41
N LYS A 129 22.46 -17.46 51.23
CA LYS A 129 21.54 -17.18 52.33
C LYS A 129 20.15 -16.83 51.82
N ASN A 130 20.06 -15.96 50.82
CA ASN A 130 18.79 -15.59 50.21
C ASN A 130 18.14 -16.78 49.47
N LEU A 131 18.90 -17.60 48.75
CA LEU A 131 18.42 -18.82 48.10
C LEU A 131 17.89 -19.84 49.11
N ARG A 132 18.61 -20.10 50.20
CA ARG A 132 18.14 -21.00 51.27
C ARG A 132 16.88 -20.49 51.96
N THR A 133 16.75 -19.16 52.15
CA THR A 133 15.54 -18.55 52.72
C THR A 133 14.36 -18.67 51.76
N MET A 134 14.60 -18.57 50.43
CA MET A 134 13.58 -18.78 49.42
C MET A 134 13.15 -20.24 49.24
N GLU A 135 14.05 -21.21 49.40
CA GLU A 135 13.79 -22.65 49.20
C GLU A 135 13.29 -23.40 50.41
N SER A 136 13.85 -23.13 51.58
CA SER A 136 13.59 -23.88 52.81
C SER A 136 13.07 -23.02 53.96
N GLY A 137 13.11 -21.69 53.83
CA GLY A 137 12.59 -20.72 54.80
C GLY A 137 11.17 -20.30 54.51
N ASN A 138 10.62 -19.46 55.40
CA ASN A 138 9.30 -18.85 55.18
C ASN A 138 9.47 -17.64 54.23
N PRO A 139 8.89 -17.64 53.01
CA PRO A 139 8.99 -16.52 52.06
C PRO A 139 8.48 -15.19 52.63
N LEU A 140 7.68 -15.22 53.68
CA LEU A 140 7.12 -14.04 54.35
C LEU A 140 8.16 -13.30 55.24
N ASP A 141 9.31 -13.92 55.52
CA ASP A 141 10.41 -13.33 56.33
C ASP A 141 11.33 -12.44 55.48
N LEU A 142 11.13 -12.39 54.18
CA LEU A 142 11.87 -11.52 53.30
C LEU A 142 11.51 -10.03 53.54
N THR A 143 12.56 -9.19 53.57
CA THR A 143 12.40 -7.73 53.81
C THR A 143 12.58 -6.94 52.50
N GLY A 144 12.06 -5.70 52.47
CA GLY A 144 12.15 -4.82 51.31
C GLY A 144 11.17 -5.16 50.21
N ILE A 145 11.48 -4.77 48.96
CA ILE A 145 10.61 -4.94 47.78
C ILE A 145 10.31 -6.41 47.51
N THR A 146 11.32 -7.28 47.70
CA THR A 146 11.18 -8.74 47.54
C THR A 146 10.20 -9.34 48.55
N GLY A 147 10.17 -8.81 49.79
CA GLY A 147 9.19 -9.25 50.79
C GLY A 147 7.75 -8.85 50.47
N VAL A 148 7.55 -7.66 49.88
CA VAL A 148 6.21 -7.24 49.38
C VAL A 148 5.76 -8.18 48.28
N TYR A 149 6.60 -8.43 47.29
CA TYR A 149 6.33 -9.37 46.18
C TYR A 149 5.99 -10.77 46.73
N ALA A 150 6.79 -11.31 47.65
CA ALA A 150 6.54 -12.63 48.21
C ALA A 150 5.19 -12.72 48.93
N LYS A 151 4.79 -11.67 49.68
CA LYS A 151 3.47 -11.61 50.37
C LYS A 151 2.33 -11.58 49.36
N VAL A 152 2.42 -10.78 48.28
CA VAL A 152 1.42 -10.72 47.22
C VAL A 152 1.30 -12.08 46.52
N LEU A 153 2.46 -12.68 46.17
CA LEU A 153 2.49 -13.99 45.51
C LEU A 153 1.87 -15.09 46.37
N TRP A 154 2.23 -15.09 47.67
CA TRP A 154 1.67 -16.04 48.64
C TRP A 154 0.14 -15.87 48.77
N TRP A 155 -0.36 -14.64 48.85
CA TRP A 155 -1.78 -14.36 48.91
C TRP A 155 -2.50 -14.83 47.62
N CYS A 156 -1.96 -14.52 46.44
CA CYS A 156 -2.49 -14.98 45.15
C CYS A 156 -2.52 -16.50 45.07
N ALA A 157 -1.46 -17.18 45.54
CA ALA A 157 -1.37 -18.63 45.52
C ALA A 157 -2.34 -19.32 46.50
N HIS A 158 -2.71 -18.66 47.61
CA HIS A 158 -3.71 -19.17 48.53
C HIS A 158 -5.15 -18.87 48.09
N HIS A 159 -5.36 -17.90 47.21
CA HIS A 159 -6.68 -17.50 46.69
C HIS A 159 -6.76 -17.70 45.16
N VAL A 160 -6.38 -18.90 44.72
CA VAL A 160 -6.22 -19.21 43.27
C VAL A 160 -7.50 -18.89 42.46
N PHE A 161 -8.68 -19.29 42.96
CA PHE A 161 -9.95 -19.01 42.26
C PHE A 161 -10.24 -17.50 42.15
N LEU A 162 -9.96 -16.73 43.22
CA LEU A 162 -10.16 -15.29 43.19
C LEU A 162 -9.16 -14.63 42.20
N THR A 163 -7.90 -15.02 42.25
CA THR A 163 -6.87 -14.52 41.36
C THR A 163 -7.21 -14.81 39.90
N LEU A 164 -7.65 -16.02 39.59
CA LEU A 164 -8.07 -16.39 38.25
C LEU A 164 -9.30 -15.60 37.80
N THR A 165 -10.32 -15.46 38.68
CA THR A 165 -11.52 -14.68 38.38
C THR A 165 -11.20 -13.22 38.11
N VAL A 166 -10.33 -12.58 38.90
CA VAL A 166 -9.91 -11.20 38.68
C VAL A 166 -9.16 -11.05 37.37
N THR A 167 -8.22 -11.99 37.07
CA THR A 167 -7.46 -11.96 35.80
C THR A 167 -8.38 -12.09 34.59
N VAL A 168 -9.31 -13.04 34.61
CA VAL A 168 -10.30 -13.23 33.54
C VAL A 168 -11.24 -12.04 33.43
N SER A 169 -11.68 -11.46 34.56
CA SER A 169 -12.53 -10.26 34.57
C SER A 169 -11.83 -9.04 33.97
N ILE A 170 -10.54 -8.84 34.28
CA ILE A 170 -9.73 -7.77 33.68
C ILE A 170 -9.60 -7.99 32.17
N LEU A 171 -9.33 -9.24 31.73
CA LEU A 171 -9.24 -9.57 30.33
C LEU A 171 -10.53 -9.27 29.57
N ILE A 172 -11.65 -9.80 30.05
CA ILE A 172 -12.97 -9.58 29.47
C ILE A 172 -13.33 -8.08 29.51
N GLY A 173 -13.09 -7.41 30.64
CA GLY A 173 -13.33 -5.99 30.81
C GLY A 173 -12.53 -5.13 29.81
N SER A 174 -11.29 -5.52 29.52
CA SER A 174 -10.45 -4.84 28.51
C SER A 174 -11.04 -4.99 27.11
N PHE A 175 -11.50 -6.19 26.72
CA PHE A 175 -12.13 -6.41 25.42
C PHE A 175 -13.47 -5.63 25.31
N ILE A 176 -14.26 -5.60 26.35
CA ILE A 176 -15.53 -4.83 26.35
C ILE A 176 -15.24 -3.33 26.27
N ALA A 177 -14.31 -2.83 27.06
CA ALA A 177 -13.91 -1.41 27.04
C ALA A 177 -13.38 -0.99 25.66
N TYR A 178 -12.53 -1.83 25.05
CA TYR A 178 -12.03 -1.59 23.69
C TYR A 178 -13.15 -1.59 22.65
N GLY A 179 -14.05 -2.59 22.70
CA GLY A 179 -15.18 -2.66 21.77
C GLY A 179 -16.19 -1.50 21.91
N GLN A 180 -16.32 -0.92 23.12
CA GLN A 180 -17.19 0.24 23.35
C GLN A 180 -16.52 1.58 23.02
N SER A 181 -15.19 1.65 23.00
CA SER A 181 -14.47 2.89 22.70
C SER A 181 -14.64 3.35 21.25
N GLY A 182 -15.02 2.45 20.34
CA GLY A 182 -15.34 2.78 18.94
C GLY A 182 -14.16 3.25 18.09
N ASN A 183 -12.93 3.14 18.60
CA ASN A 183 -11.74 3.67 17.92
C ASN A 183 -11.24 2.81 16.74
N GLY A 184 -11.90 1.67 16.46
CA GLY A 184 -11.53 0.77 15.36
C GLY A 184 -10.08 0.29 15.39
N VAL A 185 -9.66 -0.40 14.35
CA VAL A 185 -8.28 -0.84 14.16
C VAL A 185 -7.71 -0.16 12.92
N ILE A 186 -6.82 0.81 13.10
CA ILE A 186 -6.09 1.46 12.01
C ILE A 186 -4.73 0.78 11.91
N PHE A 187 -4.42 0.23 10.72
CA PHE A 187 -3.18 -0.51 10.49
C PHE A 187 -1.97 0.40 10.27
N TYR A 188 -2.17 1.51 9.59
CA TYR A 188 -1.19 2.59 9.45
C TYR A 188 -1.73 3.81 10.18
N SER A 189 -0.91 4.44 11.03
CA SER A 189 -1.26 5.75 11.58
C SER A 189 -1.37 6.75 10.42
N ASP A 190 -2.42 7.54 10.44
CA ASP A 190 -2.59 8.66 9.51
C ASP A 190 -1.47 9.69 9.76
N ALA A 191 -0.33 9.46 9.12
CA ALA A 191 0.67 10.51 9.00
C ALA A 191 0.14 11.48 7.94
N GLU A 192 0.15 12.77 8.26
CA GLU A 192 -0.24 13.82 7.31
C GLU A 192 0.51 13.64 5.99
N PRO A 193 -0.18 13.41 4.85
CA PRO A 193 0.50 13.18 3.58
C PRO A 193 1.31 14.40 3.17
N GLN A 194 2.55 14.15 2.75
CA GLN A 194 3.43 15.21 2.24
C GLN A 194 3.25 15.42 0.74
N PHE A 195 2.68 14.42 0.06
CA PHE A 195 2.46 14.45 -1.38
C PHE A 195 1.03 14.09 -1.70
N ALA A 196 0.47 14.75 -2.71
CA ALA A 196 -0.82 14.42 -3.27
C ALA A 196 -0.77 14.45 -4.79
N GLN A 197 -1.69 13.72 -5.41
CA GLN A 197 -1.88 13.71 -6.84
C GLN A 197 -3.28 14.22 -7.17
N VAL A 198 -3.36 15.23 -8.03
CA VAL A 198 -4.60 15.78 -8.53
C VAL A 198 -4.81 15.30 -9.95
N PHE A 199 -5.90 14.60 -10.20
CA PHE A 199 -6.31 14.14 -11.52
C PHE A 199 -7.32 15.10 -12.12
N VAL A 200 -7.00 15.63 -13.29
CA VAL A 200 -7.93 16.44 -14.07
C VAL A 200 -8.59 15.53 -15.10
N LYS A 201 -9.90 15.39 -14.98
CA LYS A 201 -10.72 14.52 -15.86
C LYS A 201 -11.65 15.35 -16.71
N SER A 202 -11.71 15.04 -18.01
CA SER A 202 -12.66 15.67 -18.95
C SER A 202 -13.33 14.63 -19.82
N PRO A 203 -14.62 14.78 -20.13
CA PRO A 203 -15.27 13.93 -21.11
C PRO A 203 -14.78 14.27 -22.53
N GLY A 204 -14.71 13.25 -23.38
CA GLY A 204 -14.37 13.41 -24.81
C GLY A 204 -12.89 13.26 -25.12
N ASN A 205 -12.56 13.34 -26.41
CA ASN A 205 -11.20 13.23 -26.93
C ASN A 205 -10.68 14.65 -27.20
N LEU A 206 -9.98 15.21 -26.23
CA LEU A 206 -9.33 16.53 -26.38
C LEU A 206 -7.99 16.39 -27.07
N SER A 207 -7.63 17.40 -27.85
CA SER A 207 -6.24 17.54 -28.32
C SER A 207 -5.31 17.87 -27.15
N ALA A 208 -4.01 17.62 -27.30
CA ALA A 208 -3.03 17.95 -26.26
C ALA A 208 -3.04 19.47 -25.91
N ILE A 209 -3.35 20.34 -26.86
CA ILE A 209 -3.43 21.80 -26.65
C ILE A 209 -4.64 22.16 -25.80
N GLU A 210 -5.83 21.58 -26.11
CA GLU A 210 -7.05 21.80 -25.34
C GLU A 210 -6.91 21.22 -23.93
N ALA A 211 -6.38 19.99 -23.80
CA ALA A 211 -6.08 19.39 -22.51
C ALA A 211 -5.14 20.27 -21.67
N ASN A 212 -4.05 20.76 -22.28
CA ASN A 212 -3.12 21.66 -21.60
C ASN A 212 -3.79 22.97 -21.14
N GLY A 213 -4.68 23.54 -21.95
CA GLY A 213 -5.44 24.74 -21.57
C GLY A 213 -6.29 24.52 -20.31
N LEU A 214 -7.06 23.42 -20.27
CA LEU A 214 -7.90 23.09 -19.13
C LEU A 214 -7.08 22.73 -17.87
N VAL A 215 -5.96 22.02 -18.04
CA VAL A 215 -5.08 21.65 -16.92
C VAL A 215 -4.40 22.91 -16.36
N ALA A 216 -3.99 23.85 -17.21
CA ALA A 216 -3.43 25.12 -16.77
C ALA A 216 -4.44 26.00 -16.00
N GLU A 217 -5.74 25.92 -16.33
CA GLU A 217 -6.80 26.59 -15.54
C GLU A 217 -6.91 26.00 -14.14
N VAL A 218 -6.78 24.68 -14.01
CA VAL A 218 -6.75 24.00 -12.69
C VAL A 218 -5.51 24.41 -11.91
N GLU A 219 -4.34 24.36 -12.53
CA GLU A 219 -3.08 24.76 -11.92
C GLU A 219 -3.14 26.19 -11.37
N ALA A 220 -3.63 27.14 -12.17
CA ALA A 220 -3.78 28.54 -11.78
C ALA A 220 -4.71 28.74 -10.57
N LYS A 221 -5.69 27.83 -10.35
CA LYS A 221 -6.59 27.89 -9.20
C LYS A 221 -5.97 27.33 -7.93
N ILE A 222 -5.03 26.42 -8.06
CA ILE A 222 -4.44 25.70 -6.92
C ILE A 222 -3.14 26.34 -6.47
N LEU A 223 -2.43 27.05 -7.37
CA LEU A 223 -1.09 27.57 -7.12
C LEU A 223 -1.02 28.51 -5.91
N ASP A 224 -2.09 29.28 -5.66
CA ASP A 224 -2.15 30.28 -4.59
C ASP A 224 -2.68 29.71 -3.25
N ILE A 225 -2.95 28.40 -3.18
CA ILE A 225 -3.46 27.77 -1.97
C ILE A 225 -2.34 27.65 -0.93
N ASN A 226 -2.56 28.24 0.23
CA ASN A 226 -1.58 28.22 1.33
C ASN A 226 -1.38 26.79 1.88
N GLY A 227 -0.13 26.38 2.03
CA GLY A 227 0.27 25.06 2.50
C GLY A 227 0.83 24.14 1.40
N ILE A 228 0.78 24.56 0.13
CA ILE A 228 1.40 23.88 -0.99
C ILE A 228 2.79 24.50 -1.21
N ALA A 229 3.82 23.65 -1.32
CA ALA A 229 5.21 24.06 -1.55
C ALA A 229 5.55 24.06 -3.04
N GLU A 230 5.13 23.02 -3.76
CA GLU A 230 5.48 22.82 -5.17
C GLU A 230 4.36 22.05 -5.89
N ILE A 231 4.16 22.41 -7.17
CA ILE A 231 3.23 21.72 -8.07
C ILE A 231 3.98 21.36 -9.35
N ASN A 232 3.98 20.09 -9.71
CA ASN A 232 4.46 19.62 -11.00
C ASN A 232 3.28 19.16 -11.85
N THR A 233 3.05 19.83 -12.97
CA THR A 233 1.87 19.65 -13.81
C THR A 233 2.20 18.92 -15.11
N TYR A 234 1.40 17.92 -15.43
CA TYR A 234 1.47 17.15 -16.67
C TYR A 234 0.12 17.17 -17.39
N ALA A 235 0.08 17.68 -18.60
CA ALA A 235 -1.07 17.57 -19.48
C ALA A 235 -0.81 16.52 -20.55
N ARG A 236 -1.80 15.68 -20.84
CA ARG A 236 -1.68 14.65 -21.87
C ARG A 236 -2.96 14.47 -22.65
N SER A 237 -2.82 14.15 -23.92
CA SER A 237 -3.93 13.60 -24.71
C SER A 237 -4.01 12.09 -24.40
N ASN A 238 -5.14 11.63 -23.87
CA ASN A 238 -5.37 10.23 -23.51
C ASN A 238 -6.56 9.68 -24.31
N PRO A 239 -6.36 9.22 -25.55
CA PRO A 239 -7.44 8.65 -26.35
C PRO A 239 -8.08 7.45 -25.65
N GLY A 240 -9.35 7.55 -25.34
CA GLY A 240 -10.12 6.50 -24.65
C GLY A 240 -10.08 6.55 -23.13
N GLY A 241 -9.28 7.45 -22.52
CA GLY A 241 -9.32 7.76 -21.08
C GLY A 241 -9.99 9.10 -20.81
N ASP A 242 -10.36 9.34 -19.58
CA ASP A 242 -10.95 10.61 -19.12
C ASP A 242 -9.92 11.54 -18.43
N VAL A 243 -8.77 11.02 -17.99
CA VAL A 243 -7.71 11.82 -17.37
C VAL A 243 -6.93 12.57 -18.44
N ILE A 244 -7.03 13.88 -18.44
CA ILE A 244 -6.36 14.80 -19.37
C ILE A 244 -5.12 15.46 -18.78
N GLY A 245 -4.95 15.37 -17.47
CA GLY A 245 -3.77 15.89 -16.77
C GLY A 245 -3.67 15.41 -15.35
N GLU A 246 -2.46 15.53 -14.82
CA GLU A 246 -2.10 15.15 -13.47
C GLU A 246 -1.21 16.25 -12.87
N LEU A 247 -1.51 16.65 -11.63
CA LEU A 247 -0.68 17.59 -10.89
C LEU A 247 -0.16 16.87 -9.65
N PHE A 248 1.16 16.79 -9.52
CA PHE A 248 1.82 16.32 -8.32
C PHE A 248 2.04 17.51 -7.40
N MET A 249 1.36 17.50 -6.26
CA MET A 249 1.50 18.51 -5.23
C MET A 249 2.40 18.02 -4.12
N GLN A 250 3.37 18.82 -3.76
CA GLN A 250 4.15 18.69 -2.54
C GLN A 250 3.65 19.71 -1.54
N MET A 251 3.24 19.24 -0.35
CA MET A 251 2.86 20.13 0.76
C MET A 251 4.11 20.65 1.47
N LEU A 252 3.96 21.76 2.15
CA LEU A 252 4.96 22.20 3.14
C LEU A 252 5.14 21.10 4.22
N PRO A 253 6.31 20.97 4.84
CA PRO A 253 6.49 20.07 6.00
C PRO A 253 5.44 20.33 7.07
N GLU A 254 5.00 19.29 7.78
CA GLU A 254 3.95 19.37 8.81
C GLU A 254 4.21 20.48 9.85
N ASN A 255 5.48 20.64 10.27
CA ASN A 255 5.88 21.66 11.23
C ASN A 255 5.78 23.11 10.71
N ASP A 256 5.77 23.29 9.39
CA ASP A 256 5.73 24.61 8.72
C ASP A 256 4.32 24.93 8.20
N ARG A 257 3.38 24.01 8.35
CA ARG A 257 1.98 24.18 7.97
C ARG A 257 1.16 24.72 9.15
N SER A 258 0.32 25.67 8.87
CA SER A 258 -0.69 26.16 9.83
C SER A 258 -2.07 25.46 9.69
N ARG A 259 -2.21 24.60 8.68
CA ARG A 259 -3.47 23.95 8.29
C ARG A 259 -3.25 22.46 8.04
N SER A 260 -4.27 21.65 8.29
CA SER A 260 -4.25 20.22 8.00
C SER A 260 -4.27 19.96 6.48
N THR A 261 -3.80 18.80 6.08
CA THR A 261 -3.85 18.36 4.67
C THR A 261 -5.29 18.27 4.18
N ASP A 262 -6.22 17.83 5.01
CA ASP A 262 -7.64 17.73 4.66
C ASP A 262 -8.26 19.08 4.36
N GLU A 263 -7.90 20.14 5.10
CA GLU A 263 -8.32 21.51 4.82
C GLU A 263 -7.78 22.03 3.49
N ILE A 264 -6.51 21.73 3.19
CA ILE A 264 -5.88 22.07 1.90
C ILE A 264 -6.59 21.34 0.76
N PHE A 265 -6.89 20.06 0.91
CA PHE A 265 -7.62 19.28 -0.08
C PHE A 265 -9.04 19.83 -0.30
N GLN A 266 -9.70 20.27 0.78
CA GLN A 266 -11.02 20.89 0.64
C GLN A 266 -10.95 22.20 -0.14
N ASP A 267 -9.95 23.05 0.11
CA ASP A 267 -9.75 24.28 -0.67
C ASP A 267 -9.48 23.98 -2.15
N VAL A 268 -8.70 22.95 -2.46
CA VAL A 268 -8.48 22.53 -3.85
C VAL A 268 -9.80 22.09 -4.51
N ARG A 269 -10.63 21.29 -3.81
CA ARG A 269 -11.96 20.90 -4.31
C ARG A 269 -12.86 22.10 -4.54
N ASP A 270 -12.91 23.01 -3.58
CA ASP A 270 -13.80 24.18 -3.66
C ASP A 270 -13.35 25.18 -4.74
N SER A 271 -12.04 25.42 -4.88
CA SER A 271 -11.50 26.32 -5.90
C SER A 271 -11.70 25.80 -7.33
N THR A 272 -11.68 24.47 -7.50
CA THR A 272 -11.81 23.85 -8.83
C THR A 272 -13.23 23.46 -9.20
N LYS A 273 -14.17 23.42 -8.25
CA LYS A 273 -15.57 23.04 -8.45
C LYS A 273 -16.32 23.91 -9.47
N SER A 274 -15.90 25.17 -9.64
CA SER A 274 -16.50 26.12 -10.56
C SER A 274 -16.05 25.94 -12.03
N LEU A 275 -15.04 25.11 -12.28
CA LEU A 275 -14.50 24.92 -13.63
C LEU A 275 -15.44 24.02 -14.45
N ALA A 276 -15.90 24.56 -15.59
CA ALA A 276 -16.85 23.86 -16.44
C ALA A 276 -16.14 22.84 -17.36
N GLY A 277 -16.78 21.69 -17.58
CA GLY A 277 -16.30 20.68 -18.53
C GLY A 277 -15.21 19.75 -18.01
N ILE A 278 -14.78 19.95 -16.76
CA ILE A 278 -13.78 19.10 -16.09
C ILE A 278 -14.28 18.65 -14.73
N SER A 279 -13.70 17.56 -14.25
CA SER A 279 -13.81 17.12 -12.85
C SER A 279 -12.42 16.93 -12.29
N VAL A 280 -12.21 17.40 -11.05
CA VAL A 280 -10.92 17.31 -10.36
C VAL A 280 -11.06 16.32 -9.21
N GLU A 281 -10.13 15.39 -9.12
CA GLU A 281 -10.05 14.40 -8.08
C GLU A 281 -8.67 14.49 -7.41
N ILE A 282 -8.67 14.43 -6.07
CA ILE A 282 -7.43 14.49 -5.29
C ILE A 282 -7.22 13.16 -4.59
N GLU A 283 -6.02 12.62 -4.73
CA GLU A 283 -5.58 11.44 -3.99
C GLU A 283 -4.35 11.78 -3.16
N ALA A 284 -4.42 11.50 -1.87
CA ALA A 284 -3.24 11.52 -1.01
C ALA A 284 -2.26 10.44 -1.46
N MET A 285 -0.98 10.76 -1.54
CA MET A 285 0.05 9.75 -1.72
C MET A 285 0.43 9.18 -0.34
N GLU A 286 -0.25 8.10 0.05
CA GLU A 286 0.04 7.39 1.29
C GLU A 286 1.45 6.79 1.27
N GLN A 287 2.14 6.88 2.41
CA GLN A 287 3.41 6.19 2.62
C GLN A 287 3.12 4.73 3.00
N GLY A 288 3.12 3.85 2.00
CA GLY A 288 2.88 2.42 2.24
C GLY A 288 2.54 1.65 0.96
N PRO A 289 2.26 0.36 1.08
CA PRO A 289 1.75 -0.41 -0.05
C PRO A 289 0.38 0.14 -0.46
N ARG A 290 0.27 0.67 -1.67
CA ARG A 290 -1.00 1.17 -2.20
C ARG A 290 -2.05 0.06 -2.13
N SER A 291 -3.10 0.28 -1.39
CA SER A 291 -4.25 -0.64 -1.26
C SER A 291 -5.43 -0.28 -2.17
N GLY A 292 -5.34 0.83 -2.92
CA GLY A 292 -6.48 1.41 -3.65
C GLY A 292 -7.44 2.15 -2.71
N LYS A 293 -8.60 2.57 -3.23
CA LYS A 293 -9.62 3.19 -2.38
C LYS A 293 -10.19 2.15 -1.41
N PRO A 294 -10.46 2.51 -0.15
CA PRO A 294 -10.89 1.56 0.89
C PRO A 294 -12.23 0.89 0.56
N ILE A 295 -13.11 1.57 -0.18
CA ILE A 295 -14.36 0.99 -0.64
C ILE A 295 -14.24 0.68 -2.14
N GLU A 296 -14.39 -0.60 -2.49
CA GLU A 296 -14.46 -1.07 -3.88
C GLU A 296 -15.61 -2.05 -4.03
N ILE A 297 -16.57 -1.70 -4.89
CA ILE A 297 -17.72 -2.54 -5.22
C ILE A 297 -17.54 -3.01 -6.66
N GLU A 298 -17.20 -4.29 -6.83
CA GLU A 298 -17.09 -4.94 -8.14
C GLU A 298 -18.43 -5.47 -8.60
N ILE A 299 -18.77 -5.21 -9.85
CA ILE A 299 -19.97 -5.75 -10.51
C ILE A 299 -19.52 -6.53 -11.74
N SER A 300 -19.89 -7.79 -11.81
CA SER A 300 -19.57 -8.67 -12.94
C SER A 300 -20.82 -9.17 -13.63
N ALA A 301 -20.78 -9.28 -14.96
CA ALA A 301 -21.85 -9.87 -15.75
C ALA A 301 -21.31 -10.51 -17.03
N PHE A 302 -21.87 -11.64 -17.45
CA PHE A 302 -21.54 -12.24 -18.74
C PHE A 302 -21.98 -11.34 -19.92
N ASP A 303 -23.15 -10.71 -19.79
CA ASP A 303 -23.64 -9.71 -20.72
C ASP A 303 -23.17 -8.32 -20.28
N ARG A 304 -22.28 -7.74 -21.07
CA ARG A 304 -21.70 -6.43 -20.81
C ARG A 304 -22.75 -5.31 -20.80
N ASP A 305 -23.80 -5.43 -21.58
CA ASP A 305 -24.81 -4.38 -21.70
C ASP A 305 -25.59 -4.17 -20.38
N LEU A 306 -25.59 -5.17 -19.51
CA LEU A 306 -26.19 -5.08 -18.16
C LEU A 306 -25.30 -4.31 -17.16
N LEU A 307 -23.98 -4.26 -17.36
CA LEU A 307 -23.05 -3.64 -16.40
C LEU A 307 -23.32 -2.14 -16.24
N GLY A 308 -23.43 -1.40 -17.32
CA GLY A 308 -23.63 0.05 -17.26
C GLY A 308 -24.87 0.48 -16.46
N PRO A 309 -26.07 -0.07 -16.72
CA PRO A 309 -27.25 0.22 -15.91
C PRO A 309 -27.13 -0.18 -14.45
N ALA A 310 -26.50 -1.34 -14.16
CA ALA A 310 -26.27 -1.83 -12.80
C ALA A 310 -25.33 -0.89 -12.06
N LEU A 311 -24.19 -0.54 -12.65
CA LEU A 311 -23.19 0.34 -12.06
C LEU A 311 -23.73 1.72 -11.72
N ARG A 312 -24.54 2.32 -12.62
CA ARG A 312 -25.19 3.61 -12.34
C ARG A 312 -26.14 3.55 -11.13
N ARG A 313 -26.82 2.42 -10.90
CA ARG A 313 -27.66 2.23 -9.71
C ARG A 313 -26.83 2.15 -8.46
N VAL A 314 -25.74 1.37 -8.48
CA VAL A 314 -24.82 1.24 -7.33
C VAL A 314 -24.18 2.58 -7.04
N ARG A 315 -23.63 3.27 -8.04
CA ARG A 315 -23.04 4.61 -7.87
C ARG A 315 -24.03 5.58 -7.21
N LYS A 316 -25.27 5.64 -7.70
CA LYS A 316 -26.29 6.50 -7.11
C LYS A 316 -26.60 6.16 -5.65
N GLN A 317 -26.46 4.91 -5.24
CA GLN A 317 -26.62 4.50 -3.85
C GLN A 317 -25.42 4.90 -3.01
N VAL A 318 -24.20 4.69 -3.53
CA VAL A 318 -22.95 5.11 -2.88
C VAL A 318 -22.91 6.64 -2.66
N GLU A 319 -23.35 7.43 -3.67
CA GLU A 319 -23.46 8.90 -3.57
C GLU A 319 -24.42 9.39 -2.48
N LYS A 320 -25.36 8.57 -2.04
CA LYS A 320 -26.30 8.89 -0.95
C LYS A 320 -25.80 8.47 0.42
N THR A 321 -24.75 7.69 0.49
CA THR A 321 -24.20 7.19 1.73
C THR A 321 -23.31 8.27 2.33
N GLU A 322 -23.68 8.73 3.54
CA GLU A 322 -22.89 9.72 4.27
C GLU A 322 -21.50 9.16 4.63
N GLY A 323 -20.49 10.02 4.61
CA GLY A 323 -19.12 9.64 4.94
C GLY A 323 -18.31 9.06 3.78
N LEU A 324 -18.86 8.94 2.56
CA LEU A 324 -18.12 8.57 1.37
C LEU A 324 -17.78 9.80 0.52
N VAL A 325 -16.53 9.89 0.08
CA VAL A 325 -16.00 10.98 -0.73
C VAL A 325 -15.23 10.43 -1.93
N ASP A 326 -14.93 11.28 -2.91
CA ASP A 326 -14.14 10.94 -4.10
C ASP A 326 -14.65 9.66 -4.82
N ILE A 327 -15.97 9.61 -5.02
CA ILE A 327 -16.66 8.47 -5.65
C ILE A 327 -16.34 8.43 -7.13
N GLU A 328 -15.74 7.35 -7.59
CA GLU A 328 -15.43 7.08 -8.98
C GLU A 328 -16.09 5.80 -9.49
N ASP A 329 -16.25 5.71 -10.80
CA ASP A 329 -16.68 4.50 -11.48
C ASP A 329 -15.79 4.20 -12.70
N SER A 330 -15.83 2.96 -13.17
CA SER A 330 -15.07 2.49 -14.33
C SER A 330 -15.77 2.71 -15.66
N LEU A 331 -16.98 3.32 -15.67
CA LEU A 331 -17.71 3.58 -16.91
C LEU A 331 -16.95 4.58 -17.78
N ALA A 332 -16.87 4.26 -19.06
CA ALA A 332 -16.40 5.23 -20.03
C ALA A 332 -17.24 6.51 -19.98
N LYS A 333 -16.58 7.65 -19.87
CA LYS A 333 -17.27 8.95 -19.95
C LYS A 333 -17.94 9.09 -21.32
N PRO A 334 -19.10 9.75 -21.40
CA PRO A 334 -19.75 9.99 -22.67
C PRO A 334 -18.81 10.70 -23.66
N GLY A 335 -18.59 10.07 -24.79
CA GLY A 335 -17.72 10.60 -25.84
C GLY A 335 -18.09 9.99 -27.17
N ILE A 336 -17.70 10.65 -28.26
CA ILE A 336 -17.91 10.20 -29.62
C ILE A 336 -16.59 9.75 -30.22
N GLU A 337 -16.52 8.53 -30.67
CA GLU A 337 -15.45 7.97 -31.49
C GLU A 337 -15.87 7.98 -32.95
N TRP A 338 -15.05 8.58 -33.80
CA TRP A 338 -15.30 8.56 -35.24
C TRP A 338 -14.66 7.33 -35.87
N ARG A 339 -15.51 6.40 -36.29
CA ARG A 339 -15.06 5.17 -36.96
C ARG A 339 -15.09 5.31 -38.46
N LEU A 340 -13.90 5.25 -39.07
CA LEU A 340 -13.76 5.23 -40.53
C LEU A 340 -13.80 3.77 -41.01
N LYS A 341 -14.82 3.44 -41.79
CA LYS A 341 -14.99 2.13 -42.44
C LYS A 341 -14.58 2.22 -43.89
N VAL A 342 -13.51 1.55 -44.27
CA VAL A 342 -13.02 1.50 -45.66
C VAL A 342 -13.71 0.36 -46.38
N ASP A 343 -14.36 0.65 -47.47
CA ASP A 343 -14.85 -0.35 -48.44
C ASP A 343 -13.65 -0.78 -49.30
N ARG A 344 -13.10 -1.93 -48.99
CA ARG A 344 -11.90 -2.44 -49.66
C ARG A 344 -12.12 -2.73 -51.15
N ALA A 345 -13.33 -3.17 -51.53
CA ALA A 345 -13.63 -3.45 -52.92
C ALA A 345 -13.67 -2.15 -53.76
N ARG A 346 -14.33 -1.12 -53.24
CA ARG A 346 -14.33 0.21 -53.87
C ARG A 346 -12.96 0.85 -53.91
N ALA A 347 -12.19 0.77 -52.79
CA ALA A 347 -10.83 1.29 -52.73
C ALA A 347 -9.94 0.63 -53.81
N ALA A 348 -10.05 -0.69 -54.00
CA ALA A 348 -9.32 -1.41 -55.03
C ALA A 348 -9.65 -0.97 -56.46
N MET A 349 -10.90 -0.59 -56.73
CA MET A 349 -11.29 -0.05 -58.05
C MET A 349 -10.57 1.24 -58.41
N TYR A 350 -10.19 2.03 -57.44
CA TYR A 350 -9.40 3.26 -57.62
C TYR A 350 -7.89 3.00 -57.46
N GLY A 351 -7.47 1.77 -57.16
CA GLY A 351 -6.08 1.47 -56.82
C GLY A 351 -5.61 2.07 -55.49
N ALA A 352 -6.58 2.39 -54.61
CA ALA A 352 -6.31 2.92 -53.28
C ALA A 352 -6.13 1.80 -52.25
N ASP A 353 -5.26 2.03 -51.27
CA ASP A 353 -4.94 1.12 -50.18
C ASP A 353 -5.37 1.74 -48.82
N VAL A 354 -5.69 0.89 -47.86
CA VAL A 354 -6.08 1.28 -46.51
C VAL A 354 -4.97 2.08 -45.83
N THR A 355 -3.71 1.75 -46.14
CA THR A 355 -2.53 2.44 -45.60
C THR A 355 -2.52 3.93 -46.01
N GLN A 356 -2.87 4.22 -47.28
CA GLN A 356 -2.95 5.58 -47.77
C GLN A 356 -4.02 6.40 -47.06
N VAL A 357 -5.16 5.76 -46.74
CA VAL A 357 -6.22 6.39 -45.91
C VAL A 357 -5.67 6.69 -44.50
N GLY A 358 -4.97 5.75 -43.89
CA GLY A 358 -4.29 5.95 -42.58
C GLY A 358 -3.34 7.13 -42.59
N VAL A 359 -2.49 7.23 -43.62
CA VAL A 359 -1.55 8.35 -43.79
C VAL A 359 -2.30 9.69 -43.98
N ALA A 360 -3.35 9.71 -44.77
CA ALA A 360 -4.15 10.91 -44.98
C ALA A 360 -4.86 11.39 -43.70
N VAL A 361 -5.38 10.46 -42.89
CA VAL A 361 -5.96 10.76 -41.58
C VAL A 361 -4.89 11.26 -40.61
N GLN A 362 -3.70 10.65 -40.61
CA GLN A 362 -2.57 11.11 -39.78
C GLN A 362 -2.19 12.57 -40.10
N LEU A 363 -2.19 12.96 -41.37
CA LEU A 363 -1.84 14.34 -41.76
C LEU A 363 -2.79 15.39 -41.19
N ILE A 364 -4.08 15.07 -41.04
CA ILE A 364 -5.09 16.00 -40.50
C ILE A 364 -5.21 15.91 -38.95
N THR A 365 -4.64 14.90 -38.33
CA THR A 365 -4.69 14.71 -36.88
C THR A 365 -3.34 15.05 -36.24
N GLY A 366 -2.52 14.07 -35.90
CA GLY A 366 -1.25 14.21 -35.20
C GLY A 366 -0.07 14.62 -36.07
N GLY A 367 -0.24 14.58 -37.41
CA GLY A 367 0.84 14.77 -38.36
C GLY A 367 1.75 13.53 -38.50
N ILE A 368 2.59 13.55 -39.55
CA ILE A 368 3.53 12.48 -39.84
C ILE A 368 4.93 12.95 -39.48
N LYS A 369 5.64 12.19 -38.69
CA LYS A 369 7.06 12.41 -38.40
C LYS A 369 7.87 12.01 -39.63
N ILE A 370 8.61 12.98 -40.19
CA ILE A 370 9.43 12.78 -41.37
C ILE A 370 10.93 12.73 -41.04
N GLY A 371 11.32 13.17 -39.85
CA GLY A 371 12.69 13.20 -39.41
C GLY A 371 12.83 13.77 -38.02
N GLU A 372 14.08 13.91 -37.59
CA GLU A 372 14.46 14.53 -36.33
C GLU A 372 15.54 15.58 -36.61
N TYR A 373 15.49 16.67 -35.87
CA TYR A 373 16.53 17.66 -35.79
C TYR A 373 17.11 17.73 -34.37
N ARG A 374 18.42 17.57 -34.24
CA ARG A 374 19.10 17.69 -32.97
C ARG A 374 19.79 19.09 -32.93
N PRO A 375 19.30 20.01 -32.09
CA PRO A 375 19.96 21.32 -31.90
C PRO A 375 21.32 21.15 -31.23
N ASP A 376 22.32 21.99 -31.62
CA ASP A 376 23.68 21.95 -31.05
C ASP A 376 23.72 22.23 -29.52
N ARG A 377 22.63 22.77 -28.96
CA ARG A 377 22.55 23.19 -27.54
C ARG A 377 21.58 22.32 -26.72
N SER A 378 21.08 21.22 -27.26
CA SER A 378 20.14 20.31 -26.58
C SER A 378 20.52 18.87 -26.85
N ASP A 379 20.49 18.04 -25.79
CA ASP A 379 20.70 16.61 -25.92
C ASP A 379 19.47 15.89 -26.52
N ASP A 380 18.32 16.56 -26.54
CA ASP A 380 17.06 16.02 -27.05
C ASP A 380 16.86 16.38 -28.53
N ALA A 381 16.43 15.35 -29.30
CA ALA A 381 16.06 15.54 -30.69
C ALA A 381 14.62 16.09 -30.78
N VAL A 382 14.41 17.05 -31.70
CA VAL A 382 13.10 17.62 -32.00
C VAL A 382 12.52 16.95 -33.24
N ASP A 383 11.29 16.43 -33.12
CA ASP A 383 10.58 15.82 -34.24
C ASP A 383 10.22 16.83 -35.33
N ILE A 384 10.59 16.53 -36.55
CA ILE A 384 10.08 17.23 -37.73
C ILE A 384 8.80 16.56 -38.18
N ARG A 385 7.65 17.26 -38.02
CA ARG A 385 6.33 16.74 -38.40
C ARG A 385 5.68 17.56 -39.48
N ILE A 386 5.10 16.88 -40.47
CA ILE A 386 4.22 17.49 -41.48
C ILE A 386 2.77 17.24 -41.07
N ARG A 387 1.96 18.28 -41.10
CA ARG A 387 0.52 18.22 -40.86
C ARG A 387 -0.19 19.32 -41.60
N TYR A 388 -1.49 19.16 -41.83
CA TYR A 388 -2.34 20.24 -42.37
C TYR A 388 -2.41 21.42 -41.42
N PRO A 389 -2.59 22.66 -41.92
CA PRO A 389 -2.77 23.85 -41.07
C PRO A 389 -4.05 23.71 -40.22
N ASP A 390 -4.07 24.40 -39.06
CA ASP A 390 -5.16 24.26 -38.08
C ASP A 390 -6.55 24.51 -38.66
N SER A 391 -6.66 25.42 -39.62
CA SER A 391 -7.92 25.72 -40.35
C SER A 391 -8.43 24.57 -41.21
N ALA A 392 -7.59 23.65 -41.62
CA ALA A 392 -7.90 22.50 -42.47
C ALA A 392 -7.85 21.16 -41.70
N ARG A 393 -7.90 21.21 -40.37
CA ARG A 393 -7.96 20.05 -39.47
C ARG A 393 -9.37 19.94 -38.87
N GLY A 394 -9.73 18.74 -38.47
CA GLY A 394 -11.00 18.44 -37.82
C GLY A 394 -11.86 17.48 -38.66
N ILE A 395 -13.01 17.09 -38.10
CA ILE A 395 -13.85 16.04 -38.68
C ILE A 395 -14.34 16.37 -40.09
N LYS A 396 -14.62 17.66 -40.36
CA LYS A 396 -15.06 18.12 -41.70
C LYS A 396 -13.96 17.98 -42.75
N ALA A 397 -12.70 18.00 -42.35
CA ALA A 397 -11.58 17.82 -43.25
C ALA A 397 -11.51 16.38 -43.81
N ILE A 398 -12.03 15.40 -43.08
CA ILE A 398 -12.04 13.98 -43.52
C ILE A 398 -12.76 13.83 -44.85
N ASP A 399 -13.90 14.49 -45.04
CA ASP A 399 -14.71 14.38 -46.26
C ASP A 399 -14.03 14.98 -47.50
N SER A 400 -13.10 15.94 -47.28
CA SER A 400 -12.32 16.60 -48.33
C SER A 400 -10.96 15.95 -48.59
N LEU A 401 -10.56 14.96 -47.76
CA LEU A 401 -9.27 14.28 -47.96
C LEU A 401 -9.21 13.54 -49.27
N THR A 402 -8.09 13.69 -49.95
CA THR A 402 -7.77 12.92 -51.16
C THR A 402 -6.53 12.05 -50.93
N VAL A 403 -6.51 10.92 -51.58
CA VAL A 403 -5.34 10.03 -51.62
C VAL A 403 -4.79 9.92 -53.03
N ALA A 404 -3.47 9.86 -53.17
CA ALA A 404 -2.84 9.68 -54.45
C ALA A 404 -2.96 8.20 -54.87
N THR A 405 -3.55 7.95 -56.01
CA THR A 405 -3.73 6.63 -56.61
C THR A 405 -3.18 6.60 -58.04
N PRO A 406 -2.98 5.43 -58.65
CA PRO A 406 -2.60 5.35 -60.06
C PRO A 406 -3.56 6.05 -61.01
N ALA A 407 -4.83 6.22 -60.60
CA ALA A 407 -5.87 6.94 -61.33
C ALA A 407 -5.90 8.46 -61.07
N GLY A 408 -4.97 8.98 -60.25
CA GLY A 408 -4.89 10.38 -59.81
C GLY A 408 -5.29 10.61 -58.37
N MET A 409 -5.59 11.88 -58.01
CA MET A 409 -6.06 12.23 -56.66
C MET A 409 -7.53 11.87 -56.49
N VAL A 410 -7.86 10.92 -55.63
CA VAL A 410 -9.21 10.41 -55.39
C VAL A 410 -9.67 10.81 -54.00
N PRO A 411 -10.87 11.43 -53.85
CA PRO A 411 -11.46 11.69 -52.54
C PRO A 411 -11.72 10.40 -51.75
N ILE A 412 -11.34 10.36 -50.48
CA ILE A 412 -11.56 9.16 -49.65
C ILE A 412 -13.04 8.88 -49.41
N SER A 413 -13.89 9.89 -49.49
CA SER A 413 -15.35 9.76 -49.37
C SER A 413 -15.98 8.81 -50.41
N ASN A 414 -15.28 8.50 -51.53
CA ASN A 414 -15.73 7.53 -52.53
C ASN A 414 -15.73 6.07 -51.99
N PHE A 415 -14.92 5.76 -51.00
CA PHE A 415 -14.75 4.42 -50.46
C PHE A 415 -14.58 4.36 -48.94
N VAL A 416 -14.67 5.49 -48.23
CA VAL A 416 -14.64 5.55 -46.76
C VAL A 416 -15.96 6.11 -46.26
N THR A 417 -16.55 5.44 -45.28
CA THR A 417 -17.73 5.91 -44.56
C THR A 417 -17.36 6.27 -43.16
N THR A 418 -17.73 7.45 -42.69
CA THR A 418 -17.45 7.96 -41.35
C THR A 418 -18.70 7.80 -40.47
N ASN A 419 -18.59 7.06 -39.38
CA ASN A 419 -19.69 6.81 -38.45
C ASN A 419 -19.32 7.31 -37.05
N ALA A 420 -20.23 8.05 -36.43
CA ALA A 420 -20.13 8.41 -35.03
C ALA A 420 -20.54 7.19 -34.16
N MET A 421 -19.66 6.74 -33.31
CA MET A 421 -19.91 5.65 -32.38
C MET A 421 -19.69 6.14 -30.95
N PRO A 422 -20.42 5.59 -29.95
CA PRO A 422 -20.11 5.86 -28.57
C PRO A 422 -18.70 5.38 -28.23
N ASN A 423 -17.96 6.14 -27.40
CA ASN A 423 -16.66 5.71 -26.87
C ASN A 423 -16.86 4.47 -25.99
N VAL A 424 -16.07 3.43 -26.26
CA VAL A 424 -16.19 2.14 -25.55
C VAL A 424 -15.38 2.12 -24.25
N GLY A 425 -14.36 2.94 -24.15
CA GLY A 425 -13.43 2.94 -23.00
C GLY A 425 -12.63 1.65 -22.85
N THR A 426 -12.08 1.44 -21.66
CA THR A 426 -11.33 0.23 -21.30
C THR A 426 -12.28 -0.87 -20.82
N ILE A 427 -12.17 -2.06 -21.38
CA ILE A 427 -12.93 -3.23 -20.92
C ILE A 427 -12.06 -4.04 -19.99
N GLN A 428 -12.45 -4.11 -18.72
CA GLN A 428 -11.77 -4.95 -17.73
C GLN A 428 -12.47 -6.31 -17.60
N ARG A 429 -11.68 -7.34 -17.31
CA ARG A 429 -12.20 -8.69 -17.10
C ARG A 429 -11.51 -9.34 -15.93
N PHE A 430 -12.30 -9.97 -15.06
CA PHE A 430 -11.81 -10.82 -13.98
C PHE A 430 -12.22 -12.26 -14.28
N ASN A 431 -11.27 -13.17 -14.32
CA ASN A 431 -11.50 -14.57 -14.73
C ASN A 431 -12.27 -14.72 -16.07
N GLY A 432 -12.01 -13.81 -17.03
CA GLY A 432 -12.66 -13.82 -18.34
C GLY A 432 -14.05 -13.17 -18.41
N ILE A 433 -14.67 -12.85 -17.26
CA ILE A 433 -15.98 -12.19 -17.16
C ILE A 433 -15.77 -10.68 -17.14
N PRO A 434 -16.51 -9.89 -17.94
CA PRO A 434 -16.48 -8.43 -17.87
C PRO A 434 -16.84 -7.94 -16.46
N VAL A 435 -16.05 -6.98 -15.96
CA VAL A 435 -16.25 -6.37 -14.63
C VAL A 435 -16.15 -4.85 -14.73
N ASP A 436 -16.95 -4.19 -13.91
CA ASP A 436 -16.89 -2.76 -13.66
C ASP A 436 -16.94 -2.50 -12.15
N TYR A 437 -16.43 -1.36 -11.69
CA TYR A 437 -16.42 -1.04 -10.26
C TYR A 437 -16.86 0.38 -9.96
N VAL A 438 -17.39 0.53 -8.72
CA VAL A 438 -17.53 1.81 -8.03
C VAL A 438 -16.55 1.79 -6.87
N ARG A 439 -15.74 2.83 -6.77
CA ARG A 439 -14.78 3.03 -5.68
C ARG A 439 -15.07 4.33 -4.96
N ALA A 440 -14.79 4.37 -3.68
CA ALA A 440 -14.94 5.58 -2.88
C ALA A 440 -13.87 5.64 -1.79
N ASN A 441 -13.49 6.86 -1.42
CA ASN A 441 -12.78 7.14 -0.19
C ASN A 441 -13.78 7.34 0.95
N VAL A 442 -13.31 7.20 2.18
CA VAL A 442 -14.06 7.59 3.37
C VAL A 442 -13.62 8.98 3.83
N ALA A 443 -14.57 9.74 4.35
CA ALA A 443 -14.28 11.05 4.92
C ALA A 443 -13.38 10.91 6.17
N SER A 444 -12.59 11.94 6.45
CA SER A 444 -11.72 11.97 7.63
C SER A 444 -12.51 11.66 8.91
N GLY A 445 -12.00 10.73 9.72
CA GLY A 445 -12.64 10.27 10.95
C GLY A 445 -13.74 9.22 10.78
N VAL A 446 -14.00 8.76 9.57
CA VAL A 446 -14.94 7.65 9.28
C VAL A 446 -14.13 6.37 9.00
N LEU A 447 -14.51 5.28 9.63
CA LEU A 447 -13.91 3.96 9.37
C LEU A 447 -14.62 3.27 8.22
N ALA A 448 -13.87 2.53 7.41
CA ALA A 448 -14.37 1.78 6.26
C ALA A 448 -14.94 0.38 6.63
N ASP A 449 -15.34 0.17 7.89
CA ASP A 449 -15.85 -1.11 8.41
C ASP A 449 -17.34 -1.34 8.11
#